data_472af501b240b1abb90572b4d580ec14
#
_entry.id   472af501b240b1abb90572b4d580ec14
#
_cell.length_a   1.000
_cell.length_b   1.000
_cell.length_c   1.000
_cell.angle_alpha   90.00
_cell.angle_beta   90.00
_cell.angle_gamma   90.00
#
_symmetry.space_group_name_H-M   'P 1'
#
loop_
_entity.id
_entity.type
_entity.pdbx_description
1 polymer ?
#
loop_
_entity_poly.entity_id
_entity_poly.type
_entity_poly.pdbx_seq_one_letter_code
_entity_poly.pdbx_strand_id
1 'polypeptide(L)'
;MKYRTLGRTGLRVSEVGFGTIPILKGSVPVLPAYFNLEEEEALTVLNHAFRLGCNLFDTAIVPEYGDAEIKLGKFAACVGRERIVISDKARFYGGSEMYRAVAASNENLGTYADLYFVHQVDPEHADEVFGKGGALDALAELKREGRIRFAGVASHYYDILLRGAGDDRVDVLQGSGNLVERGMLDRMKEEPLFAGKGFLVNKVYAAGLLPRFFPPELLIRAVLVYPVSSALIGIGTLEQADAAFGKDAEGDPEGLCLGGAAEPAAIPSFQDALSVLEKEVTLIPGESTLIPGESTLIPGESTLIPCDRCQRCVCPWGTEVHTLFRQYLYFFLGKEYWSLRKLELGIEESAARCRQCTAMPCLEMCPRGIRIPDEVQKVLRLVRSG
;
A
#
# COMPACT_ATOMS: atom_id res chain seq x y z
N MET A 1 7.35 3.14 -21.04
CA MET A 1 6.24 3.08 -20.06
C MET A 1 4.95 2.62 -20.74
N LYS A 2 4.12 1.78 -20.09
CA LYS A 2 2.77 1.41 -20.55
C LYS A 2 1.73 2.20 -19.76
N TYR A 3 0.57 2.41 -20.39
CA TYR A 3 -0.55 3.17 -19.78
C TYR A 3 -1.81 2.33 -19.78
N ARG A 4 -2.60 2.48 -18.69
CA ARG A 4 -3.90 1.83 -18.53
C ARG A 4 -5.00 2.87 -18.31
N THR A 5 -6.22 2.54 -18.71
CA THR A 5 -7.38 3.36 -18.37
C THR A 5 -7.74 3.15 -16.89
N LEU A 6 -7.96 4.23 -16.17
CA LEU A 6 -8.33 4.19 -14.75
C LEU A 6 -9.85 3.98 -14.61
N GLY A 7 -10.28 2.74 -14.68
CA GLY A 7 -11.70 2.39 -14.61
C GLY A 7 -12.57 3.17 -15.62
N ARG A 8 -13.70 3.70 -15.15
CA ARG A 8 -14.64 4.50 -15.96
C ARG A 8 -14.32 6.00 -15.97
N THR A 9 -13.21 6.43 -15.37
CA THR A 9 -12.84 7.86 -15.31
C THR A 9 -12.41 8.43 -16.64
N GLY A 10 -12.03 7.60 -17.60
CA GLY A 10 -11.45 8.03 -18.89
C GLY A 10 -9.99 8.49 -18.79
N LEU A 11 -9.43 8.61 -17.58
CA LEU A 11 -8.01 8.96 -17.40
C LEU A 11 -7.10 7.80 -17.84
N ARG A 12 -6.07 8.15 -18.60
CA ARG A 12 -4.97 7.24 -18.90
C ARG A 12 -3.81 7.49 -17.93
N VAL A 13 -3.47 6.50 -17.14
CA VAL A 13 -2.40 6.55 -16.14
C VAL A 13 -1.29 5.57 -16.49
N SER A 14 -0.05 5.91 -16.16
CA SER A 14 1.06 4.99 -16.23
C SER A 14 0.80 3.77 -15.33
N GLU A 15 1.11 2.56 -15.82
CA GLU A 15 0.87 1.33 -15.04
C GLU A 15 1.73 1.23 -13.78
N VAL A 16 2.74 2.10 -13.66
CA VAL A 16 3.49 2.38 -12.43
C VAL A 16 3.33 3.85 -12.09
N GLY A 17 2.86 4.14 -10.88
CA GLY A 17 2.67 5.49 -10.36
C GLY A 17 3.70 5.81 -9.27
N PHE A 18 3.98 7.09 -9.10
CA PHE A 18 4.94 7.62 -8.13
C PHE A 18 4.25 7.90 -6.80
N GLY A 19 4.66 7.22 -5.71
CA GLY A 19 4.26 7.54 -4.34
C GLY A 19 5.21 8.54 -3.70
N THR A 20 4.69 9.66 -3.22
CA THR A 20 5.49 10.82 -2.78
C THR A 20 5.99 10.75 -1.34
N ILE A 21 5.61 9.75 -0.55
CA ILE A 21 6.06 9.66 0.85
C ILE A 21 7.59 9.77 1.03
N PRO A 22 8.45 9.19 0.16
CA PRO A 22 9.90 9.29 0.30
C PRO A 22 10.50 10.67 0.02
N ILE A 23 9.75 11.58 -0.63
CA ILE A 23 10.27 12.94 -0.94
C ILE A 23 9.93 13.98 0.13
N LEU A 24 9.28 13.59 1.23
CA LEU A 24 8.97 14.50 2.33
C LEU A 24 10.25 15.09 2.93
N LYS A 25 10.14 16.26 3.58
CA LYS A 25 11.13 16.80 4.48
C LYS A 25 10.62 16.74 5.92
N GLY A 26 11.47 16.33 6.82
CA GLY A 26 11.16 16.16 8.23
C GLY A 26 11.12 14.71 8.66
N SER A 27 11.51 14.46 9.90
CA SER A 27 11.45 13.11 10.46
C SER A 27 10.06 12.80 10.99
N VAL A 28 9.49 11.73 10.51
CA VAL A 28 8.29 11.15 11.11
C VAL A 28 8.72 9.88 11.83
N PRO A 29 8.35 9.66 13.12
CA PRO A 29 8.86 8.55 13.92
C PRO A 29 8.62 7.14 13.32
N VAL A 30 7.70 7.04 12.38
CA VAL A 30 7.33 5.77 11.74
C VAL A 30 7.95 5.57 10.34
N LEU A 31 8.77 6.50 9.87
CA LEU A 31 9.42 6.42 8.57
C LEU A 31 10.95 6.35 8.71
N PRO A 32 11.62 5.66 7.80
CA PRO A 32 13.08 5.64 7.77
C PRO A 32 13.67 7.05 7.67
N ALA A 33 14.76 7.30 8.39
CA ALA A 33 15.42 8.61 8.44
C ALA A 33 15.93 9.12 7.07
N TYR A 34 16.10 8.22 6.08
CA TYR A 34 16.49 8.59 4.73
C TYR A 34 15.35 9.21 3.89
N PHE A 35 14.12 9.17 4.37
CA PHE A 35 13.00 9.92 3.80
C PHE A 35 13.05 11.36 4.34
N ASN A 36 13.97 12.16 3.83
CA ASN A 36 14.18 13.53 4.24
C ASN A 36 14.87 14.33 3.12
N LEU A 37 14.18 14.47 1.97
CA LEU A 37 14.73 15.15 0.82
C LEU A 37 14.52 16.66 0.91
N GLU A 38 15.53 17.41 0.50
CA GLU A 38 15.37 18.84 0.22
C GLU A 38 14.49 19.03 -1.04
N GLU A 39 13.93 20.23 -1.19
CA GLU A 39 13.01 20.52 -2.29
C GLU A 39 13.65 20.29 -3.66
N GLU A 40 14.88 20.74 -3.86
CA GLU A 40 15.60 20.61 -5.13
C GLU A 40 15.83 19.13 -5.50
N GLU A 41 16.20 18.32 -4.52
CA GLU A 41 16.38 16.87 -4.71
C GLU A 41 15.05 16.20 -5.07
N ALA A 42 13.98 16.53 -4.34
CA ALA A 42 12.64 16.02 -4.61
C ALA A 42 12.15 16.38 -6.02
N LEU A 43 12.31 17.64 -6.44
CA LEU A 43 11.96 18.09 -7.79
C LEU A 43 12.80 17.37 -8.85
N THR A 44 14.06 17.09 -8.59
CA THR A 44 14.94 16.33 -9.49
C THR A 44 14.41 14.91 -9.70
N VAL A 45 14.05 14.21 -8.62
CA VAL A 45 13.49 12.84 -8.69
C VAL A 45 12.13 12.83 -9.39
N LEU A 46 11.23 13.77 -9.07
CA LEU A 46 9.91 13.89 -9.73
C LEU A 46 10.04 14.14 -11.23
N ASN A 47 10.93 15.07 -11.64
CA ASN A 47 11.19 15.35 -13.04
C ASN A 47 11.81 14.15 -13.78
N HIS A 48 12.67 13.39 -13.12
CA HIS A 48 13.25 12.20 -13.70
C HIS A 48 12.17 11.12 -13.95
N ALA A 49 11.34 10.83 -12.95
CA ALA A 49 10.22 9.90 -13.09
C ALA A 49 9.27 10.30 -14.24
N PHE A 50 8.96 11.61 -14.34
CA PHE A 50 8.12 12.13 -15.43
C PHE A 50 8.76 11.93 -16.81
N ARG A 51 10.06 12.18 -16.96
CA ARG A 51 10.80 11.91 -18.22
C ARG A 51 10.81 10.43 -18.57
N LEU A 52 10.81 9.54 -17.59
CA LEU A 52 10.66 8.10 -17.79
C LEU A 52 9.22 7.66 -18.12
N GLY A 53 8.28 8.62 -18.24
CA GLY A 53 6.90 8.41 -18.65
C GLY A 53 5.90 8.19 -17.51
N CYS A 54 6.29 8.42 -16.25
CA CYS A 54 5.32 8.44 -15.15
C CYS A 54 4.43 9.67 -15.25
N ASN A 55 3.11 9.46 -15.26
CA ASN A 55 2.14 10.55 -15.23
C ASN A 55 1.18 10.50 -14.04
N LEU A 56 1.25 9.49 -13.18
CA LEU A 56 0.44 9.36 -11.97
C LEU A 56 1.30 9.58 -10.73
N PHE A 57 0.96 10.60 -9.94
CA PHE A 57 1.64 10.98 -8.71
C PHE A 57 0.67 10.92 -7.53
N ASP A 58 0.99 10.12 -6.51
CA ASP A 58 0.15 9.83 -5.35
C ASP A 58 0.73 10.43 -4.08
N THR A 59 -0.06 11.32 -3.43
CA THR A 59 0.30 12.05 -2.21
C THR A 59 -0.79 11.93 -1.14
N ALA A 60 -0.66 12.64 -0.03
CA ALA A 60 -1.69 12.76 1.00
C ALA A 60 -1.46 13.98 1.91
N ILE A 61 -2.55 14.57 2.40
CA ILE A 61 -2.54 15.58 3.47
C ILE A 61 -2.64 14.88 4.85
N VAL A 62 -1.60 14.17 5.22
CA VAL A 62 -1.45 13.55 6.55
C VAL A 62 -0.02 13.76 7.06
N PRO A 63 0.20 13.78 8.38
CA PRO A 63 1.53 14.11 8.95
C PRO A 63 2.68 13.27 8.38
N GLU A 64 2.39 12.03 7.99
CA GLU A 64 3.39 11.10 7.45
C GLU A 64 3.91 11.47 6.05
N TYR A 65 3.30 12.44 5.37
CA TYR A 65 3.73 12.95 4.05
C TYR A 65 4.44 14.30 4.13
N GLY A 66 4.45 14.95 5.31
CA GLY A 66 5.15 16.21 5.51
C GLY A 66 4.79 17.27 4.48
N ASP A 67 5.77 17.78 3.75
CA ASP A 67 5.64 18.83 2.72
C ASP A 67 5.51 18.27 1.27
N ALA A 68 5.23 16.98 1.12
CA ALA A 68 5.18 16.30 -0.19
C ALA A 68 4.16 16.93 -1.15
N GLU A 69 2.98 17.39 -0.66
CA GLU A 69 1.99 18.08 -1.51
C GLU A 69 2.57 19.38 -2.09
N ILE A 70 3.26 20.18 -1.28
CA ILE A 70 3.86 21.47 -1.72
C ILE A 70 4.89 21.21 -2.83
N LYS A 71 5.76 20.23 -2.66
CA LYS A 71 6.76 19.84 -3.66
C LYS A 71 6.12 19.32 -4.93
N LEU A 72 5.08 18.48 -4.80
CA LEU A 72 4.33 17.99 -5.94
C LEU A 72 3.63 19.13 -6.70
N GLY A 73 3.07 20.11 -5.99
CA GLY A 73 2.46 21.29 -6.58
C GLY A 73 3.45 22.13 -7.41
N LYS A 74 4.63 22.38 -6.87
CA LYS A 74 5.72 23.07 -7.58
C LYS A 74 6.16 22.31 -8.82
N PHE A 75 6.31 21.00 -8.72
CA PHE A 75 6.59 20.13 -9.86
C PHE A 75 5.48 20.19 -10.92
N ALA A 76 4.21 20.11 -10.52
CA ALA A 76 3.07 20.17 -11.42
C ALA A 76 3.03 21.49 -12.21
N ALA A 77 3.35 22.61 -11.57
CA ALA A 77 3.47 23.90 -12.23
C ALA A 77 4.60 23.96 -13.28
N CYS A 78 5.71 23.25 -12.99
CA CYS A 78 6.85 23.23 -13.93
C CYS A 78 6.59 22.40 -15.18
N VAL A 79 5.93 21.22 -15.05
CA VAL A 79 5.76 20.31 -16.19
C VAL A 79 4.46 20.54 -16.97
N GLY A 80 3.56 21.37 -16.45
CA GLY A 80 2.20 21.56 -16.96
C GLY A 80 1.20 20.61 -16.28
N ARG A 81 0.26 21.19 -15.53
CA ARG A 81 -0.72 20.47 -14.68
C ARG A 81 -1.53 19.41 -15.43
N GLU A 82 -1.89 19.68 -16.67
CA GLU A 82 -2.70 18.80 -17.51
C GLU A 82 -1.95 17.56 -18.01
N ARG A 83 -0.63 17.54 -17.88
CA ARG A 83 0.21 16.42 -18.33
C ARG A 83 0.35 15.30 -17.28
N ILE A 84 -0.14 15.55 -16.07
CA ILE A 84 -0.05 14.61 -14.94
C ILE A 84 -1.42 14.38 -14.31
N VAL A 85 -1.56 13.26 -13.65
CA VAL A 85 -2.70 12.89 -12.79
C VAL A 85 -2.23 12.93 -11.35
N ILE A 86 -2.85 13.78 -10.54
CA ILE A 86 -2.57 13.87 -9.09
C ILE A 86 -3.62 13.08 -8.33
N SER A 87 -3.16 12.09 -7.57
CA SER A 87 -3.93 11.33 -6.60
C SER A 87 -3.61 11.85 -5.20
N ASP A 88 -4.62 12.30 -4.48
CA ASP A 88 -4.47 12.85 -3.14
C ASP A 88 -5.47 12.24 -2.16
N LYS A 89 -5.25 12.39 -0.86
CA LYS A 89 -6.09 11.75 0.16
C LYS A 89 -5.95 12.38 1.54
N ALA A 90 -7.04 12.36 2.31
CA ALA A 90 -7.08 12.83 3.68
C ALA A 90 -7.71 11.80 4.61
N ARG A 91 -7.24 11.76 5.86
CA ARG A 91 -7.75 10.86 6.92
C ARG A 91 -8.78 11.61 7.76
N PHE A 92 -9.91 11.95 7.12
CA PHE A 92 -11.08 12.52 7.78
C PHE A 92 -12.33 11.77 7.30
N TYR A 93 -13.25 11.51 8.21
CA TYR A 93 -14.41 10.65 7.97
C TYR A 93 -15.71 11.41 7.91
N GLY A 94 -15.78 12.57 8.59
CA GLY A 94 -16.91 13.50 8.51
C GLY A 94 -16.85 14.44 7.30
N GLY A 95 -18.02 14.84 6.79
CA GLY A 95 -18.12 15.66 5.58
C GLY A 95 -17.48 17.04 5.70
N SER A 96 -17.74 17.77 6.80
CA SER A 96 -17.20 19.13 7.00
C SER A 96 -15.67 19.16 7.11
N GLU A 97 -15.09 18.11 7.68
CA GLU A 97 -13.64 17.96 7.80
C GLU A 97 -13.02 17.64 6.45
N MET A 98 -13.66 16.79 5.66
CA MET A 98 -13.23 16.44 4.32
C MET A 98 -13.25 17.67 3.39
N TYR A 99 -14.25 18.56 3.49
CA TYR A 99 -14.26 19.83 2.76
C TYR A 99 -13.04 20.69 3.07
N ARG A 100 -12.71 20.83 4.36
CA ARG A 100 -11.51 21.60 4.78
C ARG A 100 -10.21 20.96 4.30
N ALA A 101 -10.13 19.63 4.36
CA ALA A 101 -8.96 18.91 3.90
C ALA A 101 -8.70 19.10 2.40
N VAL A 102 -9.73 18.96 1.55
CA VAL A 102 -9.59 19.21 0.10
C VAL A 102 -9.20 20.66 -0.19
N ALA A 103 -9.74 21.63 0.54
CA ALA A 103 -9.35 23.02 0.38
C ALA A 103 -7.87 23.25 0.74
N ALA A 104 -7.40 22.67 1.83
CA ALA A 104 -6.00 22.75 2.26
C ALA A 104 -5.07 22.01 1.28
N SER A 105 -5.43 20.82 0.80
CA SER A 105 -4.67 20.11 -0.24
C SER A 105 -4.53 20.93 -1.52
N ASN A 106 -5.62 21.54 -1.99
CA ASN A 106 -5.58 22.37 -3.20
C ASN A 106 -4.73 23.65 -3.00
N GLU A 107 -4.68 24.18 -1.77
CA GLU A 107 -3.76 25.27 -1.42
C GLU A 107 -2.30 24.81 -1.42
N ASN A 108 -1.97 23.70 -0.78
CA ASN A 108 -0.63 23.13 -0.76
C ASN A 108 -0.11 22.78 -2.15
N LEU A 109 -0.98 22.17 -2.97
CA LEU A 109 -0.68 21.83 -4.36
C LEU A 109 -0.62 23.06 -5.28
N GLY A 110 -1.24 24.18 -4.91
CA GLY A 110 -1.45 25.33 -5.80
C GLY A 110 -2.34 25.01 -7.01
N THR A 111 -3.05 23.88 -6.96
CA THR A 111 -3.93 23.36 -8.02
C THR A 111 -4.90 22.33 -7.41
N TYR A 112 -5.74 21.71 -8.26
CA TYR A 112 -6.68 20.66 -7.83
C TYR A 112 -6.06 19.26 -7.94
N ALA A 113 -6.53 18.31 -7.11
CA ALA A 113 -6.28 16.89 -7.30
C ALA A 113 -7.27 16.27 -8.31
N ASP A 114 -6.79 15.38 -9.20
CA ASP A 114 -7.68 14.63 -10.10
C ASP A 114 -8.48 13.59 -9.32
N LEU A 115 -7.80 12.84 -8.46
CA LEU A 115 -8.38 11.82 -7.61
C LEU A 115 -8.26 12.26 -6.16
N TYR A 116 -9.35 12.20 -5.40
CA TYR A 116 -9.28 12.47 -3.98
C TYR A 116 -9.92 11.35 -3.17
N PHE A 117 -9.18 10.80 -2.20
CA PHE A 117 -9.62 9.63 -1.46
C PHE A 117 -9.90 9.94 0.01
N VAL A 118 -10.90 9.25 0.57
CA VAL A 118 -10.96 9.05 2.03
C VAL A 118 -9.87 8.04 2.39
N HIS A 119 -8.89 8.44 3.22
CA HIS A 119 -7.66 7.69 3.47
C HIS A 119 -7.80 6.73 4.64
N GLN A 120 -7.32 5.51 4.44
CA GLN A 120 -7.24 4.45 5.45
C GLN A 120 -8.56 4.18 6.18
N VAL A 121 -9.67 4.16 5.41
CA VAL A 121 -10.97 3.79 5.99
C VAL A 121 -10.87 2.40 6.60
N ASP A 122 -11.19 2.29 7.87
CA ASP A 122 -11.25 1.06 8.65
C ASP A 122 -12.69 0.68 9.01
N PRO A 123 -12.96 -0.51 9.59
CA PRO A 123 -14.30 -0.93 9.95
C PRO A 123 -15.00 -0.02 10.98
N GLU A 124 -14.23 0.62 11.88
CA GLU A 124 -14.80 1.49 12.93
C GLU A 124 -15.43 2.75 12.34
N HIS A 125 -14.82 3.33 11.30
CA HIS A 125 -15.24 4.58 10.67
C HIS A 125 -16.07 4.39 9.40
N ALA A 126 -16.25 3.14 8.95
CA ALA A 126 -16.92 2.85 7.69
C ALA A 126 -18.33 3.44 7.62
N ASP A 127 -19.14 3.31 8.67
CA ASP A 127 -20.52 3.81 8.66
C ASP A 127 -20.60 5.33 8.64
N GLU A 128 -19.63 6.02 9.24
CA GLU A 128 -19.52 7.48 9.13
C GLU A 128 -19.16 7.89 7.69
N VAL A 129 -18.13 7.28 7.11
CA VAL A 129 -17.63 7.58 5.75
C VAL A 129 -18.71 7.39 4.69
N PHE A 130 -19.42 6.26 4.73
CA PHE A 130 -20.42 5.89 3.75
C PHE A 130 -21.82 6.45 4.07
N GLY A 131 -22.04 6.90 5.30
CA GLY A 131 -23.32 7.42 5.79
C GLY A 131 -23.64 8.81 5.25
N LYS A 132 -24.87 9.26 5.56
CA LYS A 132 -25.35 10.58 5.16
C LYS A 132 -24.56 11.69 5.88
N GLY A 133 -24.03 12.64 5.11
CA GLY A 133 -23.19 13.73 5.63
C GLY A 133 -21.75 13.33 5.95
N GLY A 134 -21.36 12.11 5.62
CA GLY A 134 -20.00 11.60 5.76
C GLY A 134 -19.06 12.09 4.67
N ALA A 135 -17.82 11.63 4.72
CA ALA A 135 -16.77 12.08 3.82
C ALA A 135 -17.06 11.81 2.34
N LEU A 136 -17.73 10.70 1.99
CA LEU A 136 -18.10 10.41 0.61
C LEU A 136 -19.15 11.35 0.04
N ASP A 137 -20.12 11.81 0.86
CA ASP A 137 -21.07 12.84 0.42
C ASP A 137 -20.34 14.15 0.11
N ALA A 138 -19.37 14.53 0.96
CA ALA A 138 -18.54 15.71 0.73
C ALA A 138 -17.71 15.58 -0.56
N LEU A 139 -17.08 14.44 -0.81
CA LEU A 139 -16.31 14.23 -2.04
C LEU A 139 -17.21 14.25 -3.28
N ALA A 140 -18.42 13.68 -3.20
CA ALA A 140 -19.39 13.74 -4.30
C ALA A 140 -19.81 15.18 -4.62
N GLU A 141 -20.00 16.03 -3.60
CA GLU A 141 -20.29 17.45 -3.75
C GLU A 141 -19.10 18.21 -4.36
N LEU A 142 -17.90 18.03 -3.79
CA LEU A 142 -16.65 18.65 -4.27
C LEU A 142 -16.35 18.27 -5.73
N LYS A 143 -16.69 17.05 -6.15
CA LYS A 143 -16.63 16.61 -7.54
C LYS A 143 -17.61 17.38 -8.40
N ARG A 144 -18.86 17.59 -7.93
CA ARG A 144 -19.87 18.38 -8.65
C ARG A 144 -19.49 19.85 -8.77
N GLU A 145 -18.79 20.40 -7.76
CA GLU A 145 -18.24 21.75 -7.76
C GLU A 145 -16.98 21.90 -8.63
N GLY A 146 -16.42 20.81 -9.16
CA GLY A 146 -15.19 20.82 -9.93
C GLY A 146 -13.90 21.06 -9.10
N ARG A 147 -14.00 20.88 -7.78
CA ARG A 147 -12.86 21.02 -6.85
C ARG A 147 -11.93 19.82 -6.87
N ILE A 148 -12.46 18.68 -7.27
CA ILE A 148 -11.77 17.42 -7.58
C ILE A 148 -12.44 16.84 -8.84
N ARG A 149 -11.77 15.91 -9.54
CA ARG A 149 -12.37 15.28 -10.72
C ARG A 149 -13.06 13.96 -10.39
N PHE A 150 -12.48 13.16 -9.50
CA PHE A 150 -12.99 11.84 -9.13
C PHE A 150 -12.81 11.59 -7.64
N ALA A 151 -13.78 10.89 -7.05
CA ALA A 151 -13.78 10.52 -5.64
C ALA A 151 -13.36 9.06 -5.45
N GLY A 152 -12.66 8.78 -4.36
CA GLY A 152 -12.15 7.45 -4.05
C GLY A 152 -12.21 7.05 -2.58
N VAL A 153 -12.02 5.75 -2.36
CA VAL A 153 -11.82 5.15 -1.04
C VAL A 153 -10.50 4.39 -1.03
N ALA A 154 -9.64 4.69 -0.05
CA ALA A 154 -8.41 3.98 0.21
C ALA A 154 -8.53 3.18 1.51
N SER A 155 -8.30 1.88 1.44
CA SER A 155 -8.39 1.00 2.62
C SER A 155 -7.43 -0.18 2.54
N HIS A 156 -7.07 -0.69 3.72
CA HIS A 156 -6.36 -1.96 3.86
C HIS A 156 -7.31 -3.14 4.15
N TYR A 157 -8.63 -2.89 4.20
CA TYR A 157 -9.66 -3.87 4.47
C TYR A 157 -10.45 -4.18 3.20
N TYR A 158 -10.51 -5.46 2.86
CA TYR A 158 -11.22 -5.92 1.66
C TYR A 158 -12.70 -5.53 1.67
N ASP A 159 -13.39 -5.71 2.82
CA ASP A 159 -14.83 -5.47 2.92
C ASP A 159 -15.18 -3.98 2.77
N ILE A 160 -14.27 -3.08 3.18
CA ILE A 160 -14.39 -1.63 2.94
C ILE A 160 -14.24 -1.32 1.44
N LEU A 161 -13.25 -1.93 0.78
CA LEU A 161 -13.07 -1.76 -0.66
C LEU A 161 -14.25 -2.34 -1.44
N LEU A 162 -14.81 -3.47 -1.00
CA LEU A 162 -16.00 -4.07 -1.58
C LEU A 162 -17.22 -3.17 -1.43
N ARG A 163 -17.43 -2.57 -0.23
CA ARG A 163 -18.47 -1.56 -0.01
C ARG A 163 -18.28 -0.36 -0.94
N GLY A 164 -17.06 0.14 -1.08
CA GLY A 164 -16.73 1.23 -2.02
C GLY A 164 -16.94 0.84 -3.48
N ALA A 165 -16.67 -0.40 -3.85
CA ALA A 165 -16.93 -0.90 -5.22
C ALA A 165 -18.44 -0.87 -5.56
N GLY A 166 -19.31 -1.13 -4.59
CA GLY A 166 -20.77 -1.07 -4.73
C GLY A 166 -21.38 0.34 -4.61
N ASP A 167 -20.60 1.37 -4.26
CA ASP A 167 -21.09 2.73 -4.05
C ASP A 167 -20.88 3.59 -5.30
N ASP A 168 -21.94 4.21 -5.83
CA ASP A 168 -21.91 5.00 -7.06
C ASP A 168 -21.13 6.33 -6.90
N ARG A 169 -20.94 6.81 -5.68
CA ARG A 169 -20.11 8.00 -5.40
C ARG A 169 -18.62 7.73 -5.59
N VAL A 170 -18.20 6.46 -5.56
CA VAL A 170 -16.80 6.04 -5.66
C VAL A 170 -16.42 5.72 -7.09
N ASP A 171 -15.46 6.42 -7.64
CA ASP A 171 -14.92 6.20 -8.99
C ASP A 171 -13.69 5.28 -8.96
N VAL A 172 -12.84 5.47 -7.93
CA VAL A 172 -11.52 4.83 -7.82
C VAL A 172 -11.33 4.26 -6.43
N LEU A 173 -10.69 3.11 -6.36
CA LEU A 173 -10.32 2.43 -5.12
C LEU A 173 -8.80 2.35 -4.99
N GLN A 174 -8.30 2.43 -3.76
CA GLN A 174 -6.88 2.21 -3.48
C GLN A 174 -6.74 1.15 -2.39
N GLY A 175 -6.07 0.06 -2.72
CA GLY A 175 -5.81 -1.04 -1.81
C GLY A 175 -4.34 -1.43 -1.76
N SER A 176 -3.99 -2.38 -0.89
CA SER A 176 -2.61 -2.84 -0.77
C SER A 176 -2.44 -4.27 -1.29
N GLY A 177 -1.30 -4.53 -1.92
CA GLY A 177 -0.96 -5.87 -2.37
C GLY A 177 0.48 -5.95 -2.88
N ASN A 178 1.05 -7.15 -2.80
CA ASN A 178 2.38 -7.45 -3.29
C ASN A 178 2.55 -8.96 -3.54
N LEU A 179 3.75 -9.38 -3.89
CA LEU A 179 4.08 -10.77 -4.23
C LEU A 179 3.69 -11.78 -3.13
N VAL A 180 3.80 -11.40 -1.87
CA VAL A 180 3.52 -12.27 -0.70
C VAL A 180 2.26 -11.89 0.08
N GLU A 181 1.64 -10.77 -0.24
CA GLU A 181 0.36 -10.31 0.35
C GLU A 181 -0.65 -10.09 -0.78
N ARG A 182 -0.99 -11.12 -1.53
CA ARG A 182 -1.83 -11.04 -2.73
C ARG A 182 -3.27 -11.52 -2.54
N GLY A 183 -3.59 -12.09 -1.37
CA GLY A 183 -4.90 -12.70 -1.16
C GLY A 183 -6.08 -11.72 -1.29
N MET A 184 -5.88 -10.43 -1.01
CA MET A 184 -6.88 -9.41 -1.30
C MET A 184 -7.06 -9.19 -2.81
N LEU A 185 -5.97 -9.17 -3.57
CA LEU A 185 -6.01 -9.02 -5.04
C LEU A 185 -6.63 -10.23 -5.71
N ASP A 186 -6.39 -11.45 -5.19
CA ASP A 186 -7.02 -12.68 -5.65
C ASP A 186 -8.56 -12.59 -5.47
N ARG A 187 -9.05 -12.16 -4.29
CA ARG A 187 -10.48 -11.95 -4.06
C ARG A 187 -11.08 -10.88 -4.97
N MET A 188 -10.39 -9.75 -5.12
CA MET A 188 -10.82 -8.65 -5.97
C MET A 188 -10.97 -9.08 -7.44
N LYS A 189 -10.06 -9.91 -7.95
CA LYS A 189 -10.10 -10.43 -9.32
C LYS A 189 -11.36 -11.25 -9.60
N GLU A 190 -11.87 -11.94 -8.59
CA GLU A 190 -13.05 -12.83 -8.68
C GLU A 190 -14.37 -12.08 -8.47
N GLU A 191 -14.32 -10.84 -7.94
CA GLU A 191 -15.51 -10.08 -7.51
C GLU A 191 -15.97 -9.08 -8.60
N PRO A 192 -17.15 -9.28 -9.20
CA PRO A 192 -17.64 -8.42 -10.29
C PRO A 192 -17.85 -6.95 -9.94
N LEU A 193 -18.09 -6.61 -8.68
CA LEU A 193 -18.31 -5.22 -8.24
C LEU A 193 -17.10 -4.31 -8.51
N PHE A 194 -15.89 -4.87 -8.57
CA PHE A 194 -14.70 -4.11 -8.92
C PHE A 194 -14.61 -3.79 -10.42
N ALA A 195 -15.40 -4.46 -11.26
CA ALA A 195 -15.39 -4.24 -12.69
C ALA A 195 -15.81 -2.80 -13.04
N GLY A 196 -14.96 -2.08 -13.75
CA GLY A 196 -15.19 -0.70 -14.13
C GLY A 196 -14.80 0.36 -13.10
N LYS A 197 -14.46 0.01 -11.86
CA LYS A 197 -13.80 0.92 -10.93
C LYS A 197 -12.32 1.04 -11.29
N GLY A 198 -11.74 2.24 -11.15
CA GLY A 198 -10.29 2.38 -11.14
C GLY A 198 -9.72 1.71 -9.89
N PHE A 199 -8.60 1.00 -10.01
CA PHE A 199 -7.96 0.39 -8.84
C PHE A 199 -6.45 0.69 -8.82
N LEU A 200 -6.01 1.37 -7.76
CA LEU A 200 -4.60 1.66 -7.49
C LEU A 200 -4.10 0.71 -6.39
N VAL A 201 -2.90 0.17 -6.57
CA VAL A 201 -2.31 -0.73 -5.57
C VAL A 201 -1.08 -0.10 -4.95
N ASN A 202 -1.10 0.07 -3.64
CA ASN A 202 0.07 0.47 -2.86
C ASN A 202 0.72 -0.74 -2.14
N LYS A 203 1.82 -0.50 -1.42
CA LYS A 203 2.60 -1.53 -0.68
C LYS A 203 3.20 -2.63 -1.57
N VAL A 204 3.40 -2.38 -2.85
CA VAL A 204 3.98 -3.31 -3.84
C VAL A 204 5.35 -3.82 -3.38
N TYR A 205 6.13 -2.97 -2.72
CA TYR A 205 7.45 -3.31 -2.17
C TYR A 205 7.41 -3.66 -0.67
N ALA A 206 6.22 -3.89 -0.08
CA ALA A 206 6.06 -4.16 1.35
C ALA A 206 6.83 -3.14 2.21
N ALA A 207 6.55 -1.85 2.05
CA ALA A 207 7.26 -0.74 2.69
C ALA A 207 8.78 -0.68 2.37
N GLY A 208 9.19 -1.12 1.18
CA GLY A 208 10.60 -1.11 0.74
C GLY A 208 11.41 -2.34 1.16
N LEU A 209 10.76 -3.36 1.74
CA LEU A 209 11.45 -4.54 2.25
C LEU A 209 11.72 -5.60 1.17
N LEU A 210 10.77 -5.85 0.27
CA LEU A 210 10.87 -6.92 -0.74
C LEU A 210 11.96 -6.72 -1.81
N PRO A 211 12.37 -5.49 -2.22
CA PRO A 211 13.45 -5.30 -3.18
C PRO A 211 14.81 -5.85 -2.72
N ARG A 212 14.97 -6.17 -1.44
CA ARG A 212 16.15 -6.86 -0.91
C ARG A 212 16.24 -8.33 -1.35
N PHE A 213 15.11 -8.92 -1.73
CA PHE A 213 14.98 -10.35 -2.02
C PHE A 213 14.56 -10.64 -3.46
N PHE A 214 13.92 -9.68 -4.11
CA PHE A 214 13.37 -9.85 -5.46
C PHE A 214 13.62 -8.61 -6.32
N PRO A 215 13.88 -8.78 -7.62
CA PRO A 215 14.02 -7.65 -8.55
C PRO A 215 12.77 -6.75 -8.53
N PRO A 216 12.92 -5.42 -8.52
CA PRO A 216 11.82 -4.46 -8.53
C PRO A 216 10.78 -4.69 -9.63
N GLU A 217 11.22 -4.97 -10.84
CA GLU A 217 10.35 -5.25 -11.99
C GLU A 217 9.49 -6.51 -11.79
N LEU A 218 10.01 -7.54 -11.11
CA LEU A 218 9.23 -8.75 -10.79
C LEU A 218 8.14 -8.44 -9.78
N LEU A 219 8.44 -7.64 -8.76
CA LEU A 219 7.47 -7.21 -7.75
C LEU A 219 6.34 -6.37 -8.36
N ILE A 220 6.67 -5.46 -9.27
CA ILE A 220 5.69 -4.67 -10.02
C ILE A 220 4.81 -5.58 -10.88
N ARG A 221 5.41 -6.47 -11.65
CA ARG A 221 4.68 -7.41 -12.51
C ARG A 221 3.77 -8.33 -11.71
N ALA A 222 4.17 -8.77 -10.52
CA ALA A 222 3.36 -9.61 -9.64
C ALA A 222 2.02 -8.96 -9.24
N VAL A 223 1.95 -7.63 -9.28
CA VAL A 223 0.72 -6.87 -9.04
C VAL A 223 -0.01 -6.55 -10.35
N LEU A 224 0.73 -6.21 -11.41
CA LEU A 224 0.14 -5.80 -12.70
C LEU A 224 -0.53 -6.93 -13.48
N VAL A 225 -0.38 -8.20 -13.08
CA VAL A 225 -1.15 -9.34 -13.64
C VAL A 225 -2.61 -9.35 -13.17
N TYR A 226 -2.93 -8.57 -12.14
CA TYR A 226 -4.31 -8.36 -11.68
C TYR A 226 -4.98 -7.24 -12.46
N PRO A 227 -6.33 -7.15 -12.43
CA PRO A 227 -7.09 -6.08 -13.10
C PRO A 227 -6.97 -4.75 -12.36
N VAL A 228 -5.74 -4.28 -12.17
CA VAL A 228 -5.40 -3.01 -11.52
C VAL A 228 -4.99 -1.96 -12.54
N SER A 229 -5.24 -0.70 -12.25
CA SER A 229 -4.92 0.41 -13.15
C SER A 229 -3.47 0.88 -13.01
N SER A 230 -2.94 0.90 -11.78
CA SER A 230 -1.55 1.29 -11.52
C SER A 230 -1.01 0.70 -10.22
N ALA A 231 0.28 0.41 -10.23
CA ALA A 231 1.07 0.01 -9.06
C ALA A 231 1.81 1.23 -8.51
N LEU A 232 1.50 1.66 -7.29
CA LEU A 232 2.10 2.84 -6.67
C LEU A 232 3.38 2.47 -5.91
N ILE A 233 4.48 3.09 -6.31
CA ILE A 233 5.82 2.85 -5.76
C ILE A 233 6.33 4.11 -5.08
N GLY A 234 6.73 4.00 -3.82
CA GLY A 234 7.44 5.08 -3.13
C GLY A 234 8.85 5.24 -3.68
N ILE A 235 9.20 6.42 -4.13
CA ILE A 235 10.47 6.73 -4.81
C ILE A 235 11.10 7.97 -4.20
N GLY A 236 12.36 7.86 -3.78
CA GLY A 236 13.13 8.95 -3.19
C GLY A 236 14.50 9.17 -3.85
N THR A 237 14.89 8.32 -4.83
CA THR A 237 16.16 8.48 -5.55
C THR A 237 15.98 8.24 -7.04
N LEU A 238 16.98 8.69 -7.85
CA LEU A 238 16.98 8.47 -9.30
C LEU A 238 17.09 6.98 -9.63
N GLU A 239 17.91 6.24 -8.88
CA GLU A 239 18.09 4.80 -9.06
C GLU A 239 16.80 4.02 -8.79
N GLN A 240 16.01 4.45 -7.79
CA GLN A 240 14.70 3.85 -7.53
C GLN A 240 13.70 4.16 -8.65
N ALA A 241 13.75 5.37 -9.22
CA ALA A 241 12.96 5.72 -10.40
C ALA A 241 13.35 4.88 -11.62
N ASP A 242 14.65 4.73 -11.90
CA ASP A 242 15.15 3.88 -12.97
C ASP A 242 14.70 2.42 -12.80
N ALA A 243 14.78 1.89 -11.58
CA ALA A 243 14.35 0.53 -11.27
C ALA A 243 12.83 0.31 -11.42
N ALA A 244 12.03 1.34 -11.12
CA ALA A 244 10.57 1.27 -11.20
C ALA A 244 10.03 1.53 -12.62
N PHE A 245 10.62 2.45 -13.36
CA PHE A 245 10.11 2.95 -14.64
C PHE A 245 10.92 2.47 -15.85
N GLY A 246 12.15 1.95 -15.66
CA GLY A 246 13.07 1.54 -16.71
C GLY A 246 14.05 2.66 -17.10
N LYS A 247 15.30 2.30 -17.38
CA LYS A 247 16.40 3.27 -17.64
C LYS A 247 16.34 3.96 -19.02
N ASP A 248 15.68 3.32 -19.99
CA ASP A 248 15.76 3.71 -21.41
C ASP A 248 14.48 4.33 -21.95
N ALA A 249 13.56 4.71 -21.08
CA ALA A 249 12.34 5.39 -21.49
C ALA A 249 12.62 6.90 -21.69
N GLU A 250 13.34 7.28 -22.75
CA GLU A 250 13.10 8.60 -23.36
C GLU A 250 11.65 8.57 -23.87
N GLY A 251 10.75 9.04 -23.00
CA GLY A 251 9.33 8.92 -23.21
C GLY A 251 8.85 9.83 -24.29
N ASP A 252 8.58 9.28 -25.45
CA ASP A 252 7.58 9.81 -26.35
C ASP A 252 6.21 9.24 -25.91
N PRO A 253 5.22 10.09 -25.51
CA PRO A 253 3.89 9.63 -25.12
C PRO A 253 3.11 8.93 -26.25
N GLU A 254 3.61 8.91 -27.46
CA GLU A 254 2.93 8.34 -28.66
C GLU A 254 3.43 6.95 -29.10
N GLY A 255 4.18 6.27 -28.26
CA GLY A 255 4.35 4.81 -28.36
C GLY A 255 5.32 4.32 -29.43
N LEU A 256 6.51 3.94 -29.03
CA LEU A 256 7.28 2.90 -29.74
C LEU A 256 7.84 1.89 -28.75
N CYS A 257 7.32 0.66 -28.81
CA CYS A 257 7.96 -0.50 -28.18
C CYS A 257 9.19 -0.84 -29.01
N LEU A 258 10.39 -0.48 -28.56
CA LEU A 258 11.65 -1.00 -29.09
C LEU A 258 12.53 -1.46 -27.94
N GLY A 259 12.80 -2.73 -27.92
CA GLY A 259 13.79 -3.36 -27.07
C GLY A 259 13.55 -4.85 -26.95
N GLY A 260 14.36 -5.67 -27.60
CA GLY A 260 14.39 -7.12 -27.38
C GLY A 260 14.80 -7.42 -25.95
N ALA A 261 13.81 -7.49 -25.06
CA ALA A 261 14.02 -7.90 -23.70
C ALA A 261 14.16 -9.43 -23.65
N ALA A 262 15.15 -9.92 -22.90
CA ALA A 262 15.18 -11.29 -22.42
C ALA A 262 13.80 -11.66 -21.87
N GLU A 263 13.36 -12.91 -22.10
CA GLU A 263 12.06 -13.35 -21.56
C GLU A 263 11.97 -13.00 -20.07
N PRO A 264 10.94 -12.29 -19.67
CA PRO A 264 10.82 -11.85 -18.29
C PRO A 264 10.70 -13.07 -17.36
N ALA A 265 11.51 -13.10 -16.30
CA ALA A 265 11.47 -14.16 -15.29
C ALA A 265 10.03 -14.48 -14.87
N ALA A 266 9.69 -15.76 -14.72
CA ALA A 266 8.35 -16.16 -14.27
C ALA A 266 8.04 -15.57 -12.90
N ILE A 267 6.80 -15.13 -12.70
CA ILE A 267 6.33 -14.68 -11.38
C ILE A 267 6.22 -15.92 -10.49
N PRO A 268 6.97 -16.00 -9.36
CA PRO A 268 6.92 -17.14 -8.48
C PRO A 268 5.52 -17.32 -7.86
N SER A 269 5.17 -18.56 -7.54
CA SER A 269 3.98 -18.82 -6.74
C SER A 269 4.12 -18.16 -5.35
N PHE A 270 3.01 -18.03 -4.62
CA PHE A 270 3.07 -17.55 -3.23
C PHE A 270 4.01 -18.41 -2.37
N GLN A 271 3.93 -19.73 -2.53
CA GLN A 271 4.74 -20.67 -1.75
C GLN A 271 6.23 -20.58 -2.10
N ASP A 272 6.56 -20.44 -3.40
CA ASP A 272 7.94 -20.28 -3.83
C ASP A 272 8.54 -18.97 -3.31
N ALA A 273 7.79 -17.87 -3.39
CA ALA A 273 8.21 -16.58 -2.86
C ALA A 273 8.42 -16.63 -1.34
N LEU A 274 7.51 -17.26 -0.61
CA LEU A 274 7.65 -17.44 0.83
C LEU A 274 8.88 -18.30 1.18
N SER A 275 9.15 -19.35 0.40
CA SER A 275 10.32 -20.22 0.60
C SER A 275 11.64 -19.49 0.36
N VAL A 276 11.69 -18.53 -0.57
CA VAL A 276 12.87 -17.65 -0.73
C VAL A 276 13.07 -16.80 0.52
N LEU A 277 12.02 -16.14 0.99
CA LEU A 277 12.09 -15.31 2.18
C LEU A 277 12.46 -16.12 3.44
N GLU A 278 11.92 -17.32 3.61
CA GLU A 278 12.21 -18.20 4.74
C GLU A 278 13.70 -18.57 4.80
N LYS A 279 14.31 -18.89 3.66
CA LYS A 279 15.75 -19.20 3.58
C LYS A 279 16.61 -18.00 3.98
N GLU A 280 16.28 -16.82 3.46
CA GLU A 280 17.04 -15.59 3.74
C GLU A 280 16.91 -15.15 5.20
N VAL A 281 15.74 -15.32 5.80
CA VAL A 281 15.48 -14.99 7.21
C VAL A 281 16.22 -15.95 8.14
N THR A 282 16.36 -17.23 7.77
CA THR A 282 17.06 -18.25 8.56
C THR A 282 18.57 -18.26 8.37
N LEU A 283 19.08 -17.78 7.22
CA LEU A 283 20.49 -17.79 6.86
C LEU A 283 21.35 -16.71 7.52
N ILE A 284 20.81 -15.90 8.43
CA ILE A 284 21.63 -14.91 9.15
C ILE A 284 22.24 -15.55 10.40
N PRO A 285 23.41 -16.22 10.31
CA PRO A 285 24.08 -16.76 11.47
C PRO A 285 24.75 -15.61 12.24
N GLY A 286 24.50 -15.51 13.51
CA GLY A 286 25.30 -14.71 14.43
C GLY A 286 24.77 -13.32 14.79
N GLU A 287 23.73 -12.80 14.19
CA GLU A 287 23.02 -11.62 14.68
C GLU A 287 21.70 -11.99 15.41
N SER A 288 21.74 -13.00 16.23
CA SER A 288 20.74 -13.27 17.27
C SER A 288 20.70 -12.18 18.37
N THR A 289 21.30 -11.05 18.11
CA THR A 289 21.50 -9.95 19.05
C THR A 289 20.41 -8.89 19.03
N LEU A 290 19.32 -9.05 18.29
CA LEU A 290 18.14 -8.20 18.46
C LEU A 290 17.22 -8.68 19.60
N ILE A 291 17.44 -9.89 20.10
CA ILE A 291 16.77 -10.44 21.29
C ILE A 291 17.85 -11.06 22.17
N PRO A 292 18.30 -10.40 23.25
CA PRO A 292 19.19 -11.00 24.19
C PRO A 292 18.47 -12.14 24.93
N GLY A 293 18.83 -13.39 24.60
CA GLY A 293 18.36 -14.58 25.29
C GLY A 293 17.51 -15.49 24.41
N GLU A 294 17.95 -16.72 24.29
CA GLU A 294 17.35 -17.95 23.75
C GLU A 294 16.47 -17.82 22.47
N SER A 295 16.74 -18.66 21.49
CA SER A 295 15.91 -18.84 20.29
C SER A 295 14.45 -19.02 20.68
N THR A 296 13.61 -18.03 20.39
CA THR A 296 12.17 -18.05 20.71
C THR A 296 11.38 -18.97 19.77
N LEU A 297 12.02 -19.51 18.74
CA LEU A 297 11.43 -20.46 17.81
C LEU A 297 11.62 -21.88 18.34
N ILE A 298 10.54 -22.64 18.29
CA ILE A 298 10.58 -24.07 18.59
C ILE A 298 11.35 -24.77 17.46
N PRO A 299 12.30 -25.67 17.75
CA PRO A 299 13.01 -26.41 16.71
C PRO A 299 12.03 -27.08 15.73
N GLY A 300 12.20 -26.79 14.44
CA GLY A 300 11.32 -27.31 13.38
C GLY A 300 10.07 -26.45 13.09
N GLU A 301 9.84 -25.36 13.83
CA GLU A 301 8.79 -24.37 13.52
C GLU A 301 9.27 -23.43 12.41
N SER A 302 8.43 -23.20 11.38
CA SER A 302 8.71 -22.20 10.33
C SER A 302 8.82 -20.80 10.95
N THR A 303 9.79 -20.01 10.51
CA THR A 303 9.97 -18.63 11.00
C THR A 303 8.83 -17.75 10.53
N LEU A 304 8.44 -17.85 9.26
CA LEU A 304 7.39 -17.03 8.70
C LEU A 304 6.01 -17.66 8.84
N ILE A 305 4.99 -16.80 8.96
CA ILE A 305 3.59 -17.21 8.95
C ILE A 305 3.08 -17.12 7.49
N PRO A 306 2.58 -18.24 6.89
CA PRO A 306 2.22 -18.27 5.47
C PRO A 306 0.87 -17.57 5.18
N CYS A 307 0.70 -16.35 5.66
CA CYS A 307 -0.51 -15.56 5.50
C CYS A 307 -0.39 -14.63 4.28
N ASP A 308 -1.20 -14.86 3.25
CA ASP A 308 -1.29 -14.02 2.05
C ASP A 308 -2.22 -12.80 2.20
N ARG A 309 -2.76 -12.58 3.39
CA ARG A 309 -3.68 -11.49 3.71
C ARG A 309 -4.98 -11.47 2.89
N CYS A 310 -5.57 -12.63 2.65
CA CYS A 310 -6.87 -12.71 1.98
C CYS A 310 -8.04 -12.12 2.81
N GLN A 311 -7.84 -11.92 4.11
CA GLN A 311 -8.82 -11.34 5.05
C GLN A 311 -10.15 -12.12 5.11
N ARG A 312 -10.10 -13.42 4.94
CA ARG A 312 -11.27 -14.32 5.11
C ARG A 312 -11.48 -14.74 6.57
N CYS A 313 -10.42 -14.66 7.40
CA CYS A 313 -10.50 -15.03 8.81
C CYS A 313 -11.24 -13.95 9.60
N VAL A 314 -12.35 -14.36 10.23
CA VAL A 314 -13.12 -13.52 11.14
C VAL A 314 -12.82 -13.94 12.57
N CYS A 315 -12.37 -13.00 13.39
CA CYS A 315 -12.18 -13.22 14.82
C CYS A 315 -13.41 -12.68 15.58
N PRO A 316 -14.15 -13.53 16.31
CA PRO A 316 -15.34 -13.09 17.07
C PRO A 316 -15.00 -12.11 18.20
N TRP A 317 -13.71 -12.01 18.55
CA TRP A 317 -13.20 -11.12 19.58
C TRP A 317 -12.53 -9.86 19.01
N GLY A 318 -12.62 -9.62 17.69
CA GLY A 318 -12.08 -8.41 17.05
C GLY A 318 -10.55 -8.41 16.86
N THR A 319 -9.86 -9.56 16.98
CA THR A 319 -8.43 -9.60 16.66
C THR A 319 -8.21 -9.43 15.17
N GLU A 320 -7.47 -8.40 14.78
CA GLU A 320 -7.08 -8.14 13.39
C GLU A 320 -5.91 -9.03 12.95
N VAL A 321 -6.19 -10.31 12.73
CA VAL A 321 -5.19 -11.34 12.43
C VAL A 321 -4.29 -10.95 11.25
N HIS A 322 -4.88 -10.42 10.19
CA HIS A 322 -4.15 -10.03 8.97
C HIS A 322 -3.21 -8.84 9.18
N THR A 323 -3.54 -7.93 10.08
CA THR A 323 -2.68 -6.82 10.49
C THR A 323 -1.54 -7.31 11.37
N LEU A 324 -1.85 -8.17 12.33
CA LEU A 324 -0.88 -8.80 13.22
C LEU A 324 0.19 -9.58 12.43
N PHE A 325 -0.25 -10.44 11.51
CA PHE A 325 0.67 -11.27 10.72
C PHE A 325 1.49 -10.46 9.70
N ARG A 326 0.96 -9.32 9.21
CA ARG A 326 1.75 -8.37 8.42
C ARG A 326 2.89 -7.77 9.23
N GLN A 327 2.62 -7.29 10.45
CA GLN A 327 3.67 -6.70 11.29
C GLN A 327 4.73 -7.74 11.66
N TYR A 328 4.31 -8.98 11.91
CA TYR A 328 5.23 -10.09 12.13
C TYR A 328 6.14 -10.33 10.91
N LEU A 329 5.57 -10.42 9.71
CA LEU A 329 6.33 -10.55 8.47
C LEU A 329 7.33 -9.39 8.30
N TYR A 330 6.86 -8.15 8.46
CA TYR A 330 7.70 -6.96 8.29
C TYR A 330 8.84 -6.90 9.32
N PHE A 331 8.62 -7.35 10.55
CA PHE A 331 9.69 -7.48 11.53
C PHE A 331 10.81 -8.40 11.03
N PHE A 332 10.48 -9.57 10.51
CA PHE A 332 11.48 -10.49 10.01
C PHE A 332 12.16 -10.02 8.72
N LEU A 333 11.44 -9.39 7.79
CA LEU A 333 12.00 -8.89 6.54
C LEU A 333 12.90 -7.66 6.75
N GLY A 334 12.53 -6.77 7.65
CA GLY A 334 13.21 -5.48 7.87
C GLY A 334 14.13 -5.46 9.08
N LYS A 335 13.94 -6.39 10.02
CA LYS A 335 14.57 -6.34 11.35
C LYS A 335 14.35 -4.99 12.05
N GLU A 336 13.22 -4.35 11.78
CA GLU A 336 12.93 -3.01 12.25
C GLU A 336 12.13 -3.03 13.54
N TYR A 337 12.67 -2.42 14.58
CA TYR A 337 12.07 -2.31 15.90
C TYR A 337 10.65 -1.69 15.90
N TRP A 338 10.31 -0.84 14.93
CA TRP A 338 8.97 -0.25 14.84
C TRP A 338 7.86 -1.28 14.57
N SER A 339 8.17 -2.35 13.81
CA SER A 339 7.21 -3.44 13.58
C SER A 339 6.98 -4.25 14.85
N LEU A 340 8.05 -4.48 15.63
CA LEU A 340 7.95 -5.13 16.95
C LEU A 340 7.09 -4.29 17.91
N ARG A 341 7.34 -2.97 17.98
CA ARG A 341 6.52 -2.05 18.78
C ARG A 341 5.04 -2.09 18.44
N LYS A 342 4.70 -2.21 17.16
CA LYS A 342 3.29 -2.37 16.73
C LYS A 342 2.71 -3.71 17.15
N LEU A 343 3.52 -4.76 17.19
CA LEU A 343 3.11 -6.08 17.70
C LEU A 343 2.87 -6.06 19.22
N GLU A 344 3.65 -5.30 19.97
CA GLU A 344 3.48 -5.15 21.42
C GLU A 344 2.08 -4.61 21.79
N LEU A 345 1.55 -3.73 20.93
CA LEU A 345 0.24 -3.13 21.14
C LEU A 345 -0.89 -4.15 20.85
N GLY A 346 -1.51 -4.66 21.90
CA GLY A 346 -2.70 -5.51 21.81
C GLY A 346 -2.46 -7.01 21.63
N ILE A 347 -1.19 -7.48 21.46
CA ILE A 347 -0.92 -8.92 21.29
C ILE A 347 -1.27 -9.73 22.53
N GLU A 348 -1.03 -9.23 23.72
CA GLU A 348 -1.34 -9.90 25.00
C GLU A 348 -2.85 -10.18 25.11
N GLU A 349 -3.67 -9.18 24.79
CA GLU A 349 -5.12 -9.30 24.81
C GLU A 349 -5.60 -10.26 23.71
N SER A 350 -5.07 -10.14 22.49
CA SER A 350 -5.38 -11.02 21.38
C SER A 350 -5.05 -12.47 21.69
N ALA A 351 -3.87 -12.74 22.27
CA ALA A 351 -3.45 -14.08 22.64
C ALA A 351 -4.29 -14.67 23.79
N ALA A 352 -4.70 -13.85 24.76
CA ALA A 352 -5.60 -14.26 25.83
C ALA A 352 -6.99 -14.65 25.28
N ARG A 353 -7.53 -13.84 24.38
CA ARG A 353 -8.81 -14.10 23.70
C ARG A 353 -8.75 -15.39 22.87
N CYS A 354 -7.66 -15.61 22.12
CA CYS A 354 -7.46 -16.84 21.35
C CYS A 354 -7.46 -18.09 22.22
N ARG A 355 -6.85 -18.06 23.42
CA ARG A 355 -6.86 -19.19 24.36
C ARG A 355 -8.26 -19.53 24.90
N GLN A 356 -9.13 -18.55 24.98
CA GLN A 356 -10.50 -18.71 25.50
C GLN A 356 -11.53 -19.00 24.41
N CYS A 357 -11.15 -18.85 23.13
CA CYS A 357 -12.05 -19.02 22.00
C CYS A 357 -12.31 -20.50 21.73
N THR A 358 -13.52 -20.97 22.00
CA THR A 358 -13.95 -22.37 21.73
C THR A 358 -14.48 -22.56 20.33
N ALA A 359 -15.05 -21.51 19.71
CA ALA A 359 -15.65 -21.60 18.37
C ALA A 359 -14.61 -21.64 17.24
N MET A 360 -13.47 -20.99 17.41
CA MET A 360 -12.34 -20.93 16.45
C MET A 360 -12.71 -20.86 14.96
N PRO A 361 -13.64 -19.99 14.52
CA PRO A 361 -14.11 -19.95 13.12
C PRO A 361 -12.97 -19.61 12.16
N CYS A 362 -11.93 -18.93 12.62
CA CYS A 362 -10.75 -18.60 11.85
C CYS A 362 -9.99 -19.83 11.31
N LEU A 363 -10.10 -21.00 11.94
CA LEU A 363 -9.47 -22.24 11.48
C LEU A 363 -10.13 -22.78 10.22
N GLU A 364 -11.47 -22.72 10.16
CA GLU A 364 -12.26 -23.20 9.01
C GLU A 364 -12.19 -22.24 7.83
N MET A 365 -12.07 -20.95 8.09
CA MET A 365 -12.11 -19.89 7.08
C MET A 365 -10.76 -19.63 6.40
N CYS A 366 -9.65 -20.13 6.95
CA CYS A 366 -8.34 -19.86 6.40
C CYS A 366 -8.05 -20.75 5.18
N PRO A 367 -7.94 -20.18 3.94
CA PRO A 367 -7.67 -20.99 2.74
C PRO A 367 -6.25 -21.56 2.70
N ARG A 368 -5.36 -21.07 3.56
CA ARG A 368 -3.98 -21.56 3.70
C ARG A 368 -3.82 -22.61 4.81
N GLY A 369 -4.90 -22.96 5.50
CA GLY A 369 -4.87 -23.92 6.59
C GLY A 369 -4.04 -23.48 7.81
N ILE A 370 -3.85 -22.16 7.98
CA ILE A 370 -3.07 -21.62 9.11
C ILE A 370 -3.84 -21.87 10.41
N ARG A 371 -3.15 -22.47 11.39
CA ARG A 371 -3.67 -22.59 12.77
C ARG A 371 -3.52 -21.25 13.50
N ILE A 372 -4.39 -20.31 13.18
CA ILE A 372 -4.29 -18.90 13.62
C ILE A 372 -4.07 -18.75 15.12
N PRO A 373 -4.75 -19.48 16.03
CA PRO A 373 -4.47 -19.37 17.45
C PRO A 373 -3.04 -19.73 17.84
N ASP A 374 -2.43 -20.74 17.19
CA ASP A 374 -1.06 -21.18 17.46
C ASP A 374 -0.06 -20.10 17.00
N GLU A 375 -0.30 -19.53 15.80
CA GLU A 375 0.53 -18.45 15.26
C GLU A 375 0.41 -17.14 16.07
N VAL A 376 -0.76 -16.83 16.62
CA VAL A 376 -0.93 -15.70 17.55
C VAL A 376 -0.10 -15.92 18.83
N GLN A 377 -0.03 -17.16 19.36
CA GLN A 377 0.85 -17.47 20.50
C GLN A 377 2.34 -17.38 20.12
N LYS A 378 2.71 -17.71 18.88
CA LYS A 378 4.08 -17.55 18.36
C LYS A 378 4.47 -16.07 18.33
N VAL A 379 3.60 -15.20 17.82
CA VAL A 379 3.83 -13.74 17.86
C VAL A 379 3.98 -13.23 19.29
N LEU A 380 3.17 -13.73 20.23
CA LEU A 380 3.29 -13.37 21.65
C LEU A 380 4.64 -13.79 22.25
N ARG A 381 5.15 -15.00 21.92
CA ARG A 381 6.48 -15.43 22.37
C ARG A 381 7.56 -14.47 21.90
N LEU A 382 7.51 -14.07 20.61
CA LEU A 382 8.45 -13.10 20.03
C LEU A 382 8.47 -11.80 20.82
N VAL A 383 7.30 -11.22 21.07
CA VAL A 383 7.17 -9.93 21.78
C VAL A 383 7.68 -10.01 23.23
N ARG A 384 7.46 -11.14 23.92
CA ARG A 384 7.91 -11.33 25.31
C ARG A 384 9.40 -11.58 25.49
N SER A 385 10.07 -11.95 24.41
CA SER A 385 11.50 -12.25 24.43
C SER A 385 12.38 -11.08 23.95
N GLY A 386 11.80 -10.01 23.40
CA GLY A 386 12.46 -8.75 23.04
C GLY A 386 12.28 -7.70 24.10
#